data_e8ed8c93f09d29f021dcffa3adcf38f8
#
_entry.id   e8ed8c93f09d29f021dcffa3adcf38f8
#
_cell.length_a   1.000
_cell.length_b   1.000
_cell.length_c   1.000
_cell.angle_alpha   90.00
_cell.angle_beta   90.00
_cell.angle_gamma   90.00
#
_symmetry.space_group_name_H-M   'P 1'
#
loop_
_entity.id
_entity.type
_entity.pdbx_description
1 polymer ?
#
loop_
_entity_poly.entity_id
_entity_poly.type
_entity_poly.pdbx_seq_one_letter_code
_entity_poly.pdbx_strand_id
1 'polypeptide(L)'
;KTGIPKGVVNVISGFGEPCGKALTSHNLVEKVAFTGGPETARHIIRNSAENLSEVSLELGGKSPVAVFEDANQENAINGITAGIFGATGQSCIAGSRLYIQNSVYEEFLNKLTKRAEKIKIGAPMDADTEMGPLSNFKQLETIEKNIKLTVDQGGKIKCGGKRHSFSNKGYYFPPTIIECDNHNLPTAENELFGPVLSVMKFNTEDEVIEKMNDNQYGLSSGIYTKDLARGLRVSKAIRAGITFVNTYRLISPSAPFGGIKDSGYGKEAGIDSIKDYTRVKTT
;
A
#
# COMPACT_ATOMS: atom_id res chain seq x y z
N LYS A 1 -1.45 20.15 27.20
CA LYS A 1 -1.42 21.53 26.66
C LYS A 1 -0.06 21.71 26.01
N THR A 2 -0.01 21.85 24.70
CA THR A 2 1.24 21.82 23.89
C THR A 2 1.95 23.18 23.82
N GLY A 3 1.31 24.27 24.30
CA GLY A 3 1.86 25.64 24.18
C GLY A 3 1.74 26.24 22.77
N ILE A 4 1.14 25.54 21.81
CA ILE A 4 0.91 26.10 20.46
C ILE A 4 -0.07 27.28 20.55
N PRO A 5 0.26 28.47 19.99
CA PRO A 5 -0.62 29.62 19.99
C PRO A 5 -1.96 29.34 19.28
N LYS A 6 -3.01 30.03 19.71
CA LYS A 6 -4.33 29.95 19.06
C LYS A 6 -4.24 30.42 17.62
N GLY A 7 -4.93 29.73 16.71
CA GLY A 7 -4.97 30.06 15.28
C GLY A 7 -3.82 29.48 14.44
N VAL A 8 -2.82 28.82 15.05
CA VAL A 8 -1.74 28.15 14.31
C VAL A 8 -2.23 26.84 13.68
N VAL A 9 -3.10 26.09 14.37
CA VAL A 9 -3.69 24.86 13.85
C VAL A 9 -5.19 25.06 13.70
N ASN A 10 -5.70 24.88 12.48
CA ASN A 10 -7.11 25.02 12.15
C ASN A 10 -7.58 23.77 11.44
N VAL A 11 -8.75 23.23 11.83
CA VAL A 11 -9.36 22.04 11.23
C VAL A 11 -10.63 22.45 10.51
N ILE A 12 -10.69 22.18 9.21
CA ILE A 12 -11.85 22.45 8.36
C ILE A 12 -12.35 21.13 7.81
N SER A 13 -13.63 20.83 8.00
CA SER A 13 -14.29 19.67 7.42
C SER A 13 -15.08 20.08 6.16
N GLY A 14 -15.02 19.26 5.11
CA GLY A 14 -15.74 19.52 3.87
C GLY A 14 -15.47 18.48 2.79
N PHE A 15 -16.19 18.60 1.70
CA PHE A 15 -15.95 17.79 0.50
C PHE A 15 -14.76 18.33 -0.31
N GLY A 16 -14.21 17.50 -1.18
CA GLY A 16 -13.16 17.91 -2.12
C GLY A 16 -13.60 19.09 -2.99
N GLU A 17 -14.86 19.11 -3.41
CA GLU A 17 -15.51 20.21 -4.09
C GLU A 17 -16.71 20.68 -3.25
N PRO A 18 -16.81 21.95 -2.78
CA PRO A 18 -15.93 23.08 -3.13
C PRO A 18 -14.78 23.33 -2.14
N CYS A 19 -14.79 22.72 -0.93
CA CYS A 19 -13.90 23.09 0.18
C CYS A 19 -12.41 22.80 -0.15
N GLY A 20 -12.09 21.56 -0.57
CA GLY A 20 -10.73 21.17 -0.91
C GLY A 20 -10.17 21.98 -2.07
N LYS A 21 -10.97 22.24 -3.11
CA LYS A 21 -10.59 23.09 -4.25
C LYS A 21 -10.27 24.50 -3.81
N ALA A 22 -11.19 25.13 -3.06
CA ALA A 22 -10.98 26.49 -2.57
C ALA A 22 -9.71 26.63 -1.73
N LEU A 23 -9.40 25.62 -0.88
CA LEU A 23 -8.20 25.62 -0.07
C LEU A 23 -6.95 25.48 -0.93
N THR A 24 -6.92 24.54 -1.89
CA THR A 24 -5.73 24.22 -2.67
C THR A 24 -5.41 25.24 -3.77
N SER A 25 -6.36 26.11 -4.16
CA SER A 25 -6.17 27.21 -5.09
C SER A 25 -6.07 28.60 -4.42
N HIS A 26 -6.16 28.67 -3.07
CA HIS A 26 -6.19 29.95 -2.37
C HIS A 26 -4.80 30.62 -2.37
N ASN A 27 -4.72 31.91 -2.69
CA ASN A 27 -3.47 32.66 -2.85
C ASN A 27 -2.66 32.85 -1.54
N LEU A 28 -3.24 32.59 -0.37
CA LEU A 28 -2.52 32.58 0.92
C LEU A 28 -1.98 31.19 1.29
N VAL A 29 -2.26 30.17 0.50
CA VAL A 29 -1.71 28.81 0.73
C VAL A 29 -0.38 28.69 -0.02
N GLU A 30 0.70 28.54 0.73
CA GLU A 30 2.05 28.44 0.18
C GLU A 30 2.49 26.99 -0.06
N LYS A 31 1.92 26.04 0.68
CA LYS A 31 2.23 24.60 0.54
C LYS A 31 0.98 23.74 0.78
N VAL A 32 0.84 22.71 -0.04
CA VAL A 32 -0.17 21.66 0.11
C VAL A 32 0.56 20.33 0.35
N ALA A 33 0.33 19.70 1.49
CA ALA A 33 0.69 18.31 1.74
C ALA A 33 -0.57 17.45 1.61
N PHE A 34 -0.56 16.46 0.74
CA PHE A 34 -1.74 15.65 0.45
C PHE A 34 -1.43 14.16 0.49
N THR A 35 -2.29 13.41 1.20
CA THR A 35 -2.32 11.96 1.18
C THR A 35 -3.65 11.48 0.62
N GLY A 36 -3.61 10.64 -0.42
CA GLY A 36 -4.84 10.12 -1.05
C GLY A 36 -4.60 9.43 -2.39
N GLY A 37 -5.64 9.39 -3.23
CA GLY A 37 -5.55 8.75 -4.54
C GLY A 37 -4.92 9.63 -5.62
N PRO A 38 -4.27 9.02 -6.65
CA PRO A 38 -3.60 9.76 -7.74
C PRO A 38 -4.52 10.69 -8.53
N GLU A 39 -5.79 10.34 -8.70
CA GLU A 39 -6.76 11.20 -9.41
C GLU A 39 -6.98 12.53 -8.67
N THR A 40 -7.19 12.47 -7.35
CA THR A 40 -7.34 13.67 -6.52
C THR A 40 -6.05 14.48 -6.51
N ALA A 41 -4.90 13.83 -6.45
CA ALA A 41 -3.60 14.50 -6.51
C ALA A 41 -3.43 15.31 -7.81
N ARG A 42 -3.85 14.77 -8.96
CA ARG A 42 -3.84 15.50 -10.25
C ARG A 42 -4.71 16.76 -10.22
N HIS A 43 -5.85 16.73 -9.52
CA HIS A 43 -6.66 17.93 -9.30
C HIS A 43 -5.95 18.96 -8.42
N ILE A 44 -5.30 18.51 -7.34
CA ILE A 44 -4.54 19.38 -6.44
C ILE A 44 -3.39 20.06 -7.17
N ILE A 45 -2.61 19.33 -7.98
CA ILE A 45 -1.53 19.89 -8.80
C ILE A 45 -2.06 20.98 -9.75
N ARG A 46 -3.21 20.73 -10.40
CA ARG A 46 -3.82 21.74 -11.28
C ARG A 46 -4.27 22.99 -10.50
N ASN A 47 -4.86 22.81 -9.33
CA ASN A 47 -5.30 23.92 -8.49
C ASN A 47 -4.10 24.74 -7.98
N SER A 48 -3.02 24.05 -7.56
CA SER A 48 -1.81 24.72 -7.07
C SER A 48 -1.06 25.52 -8.14
N ALA A 49 -1.31 25.26 -9.41
CA ALA A 49 -0.77 26.07 -10.50
C ALA A 49 -1.33 27.50 -10.52
N GLU A 50 -2.52 27.74 -9.95
CA GLU A 50 -3.16 29.08 -9.90
C GLU A 50 -2.48 29.99 -8.88
N ASN A 51 -1.96 29.44 -7.78
CA ASN A 51 -1.33 30.20 -6.69
C ASN A 51 0.17 29.91 -6.52
N LEU A 52 0.75 29.05 -7.37
CA LEU A 52 2.15 28.61 -7.32
C LEU A 52 2.55 27.97 -5.98
N SER A 53 1.60 27.36 -5.28
CA SER A 53 1.89 26.66 -4.02
C SER A 53 2.72 25.40 -4.26
N GLU A 54 3.67 25.15 -3.39
CA GLU A 54 4.41 23.88 -3.37
C GLU A 54 3.49 22.72 -2.99
N VAL A 55 3.69 21.55 -3.60
CA VAL A 55 2.89 20.36 -3.33
C VAL A 55 3.80 19.20 -2.93
N SER A 56 3.47 18.49 -1.88
CA SER A 56 4.00 17.16 -1.56
C SER A 56 2.86 16.14 -1.56
N LEU A 57 3.13 14.97 -2.13
CA LEU A 57 2.11 13.96 -2.41
C LEU A 57 2.53 12.60 -1.88
N GLU A 58 1.71 12.05 -0.99
CA GLU A 58 1.78 10.67 -0.52
C GLU A 58 0.57 9.92 -1.07
N LEU A 59 0.80 9.10 -2.09
CA LEU A 59 -0.28 8.47 -2.85
C LEU A 59 -0.31 6.96 -2.66
N GLY A 60 -1.13 6.30 -3.45
CA GLY A 60 -1.32 4.87 -3.40
C GLY A 60 -0.08 4.05 -3.75
N GLY A 61 -0.21 2.74 -3.61
CA GLY A 61 0.83 1.79 -3.93
C GLY A 61 0.29 0.43 -4.37
N LYS A 62 1.11 -0.29 -5.11
CA LYS A 62 0.91 -1.69 -5.44
C LYS A 62 2.16 -2.48 -5.07
N SER A 63 2.46 -2.44 -3.78
CA SER A 63 3.76 -2.82 -3.23
C SER A 63 4.07 -4.29 -3.45
N PRO A 64 5.21 -4.61 -4.09
CA PRO A 64 5.65 -5.99 -4.30
C PRO A 64 6.39 -6.54 -3.09
N VAL A 65 6.24 -7.84 -2.86
CA VAL A 65 6.98 -8.60 -1.85
C VAL A 65 7.58 -9.83 -2.50
N ALA A 66 8.88 -10.07 -2.34
CA ALA A 66 9.58 -11.26 -2.83
C ALA A 66 9.95 -12.19 -1.68
N VAL A 67 9.72 -13.49 -1.86
CA VAL A 67 10.13 -14.56 -0.95
C VAL A 67 11.06 -15.50 -1.69
N PHE A 68 12.33 -15.50 -1.31
CA PHE A 68 13.33 -16.42 -1.83
C PHE A 68 13.28 -17.77 -1.09
N GLU A 69 13.81 -18.81 -1.70
CA GLU A 69 13.77 -20.19 -1.18
C GLU A 69 14.44 -20.36 0.18
N ASP A 70 15.44 -19.52 0.47
CA ASP A 70 16.20 -19.53 1.72
C ASP A 70 15.53 -18.71 2.85
N ALA A 71 14.42 -18.05 2.59
CA ALA A 71 13.73 -17.22 3.57
C ALA A 71 13.26 -18.02 4.80
N ASN A 72 13.21 -17.36 5.96
CA ASN A 72 12.48 -17.90 7.10
C ASN A 72 10.99 -17.83 6.78
N GLN A 73 10.38 -18.96 6.45
CA GLN A 73 8.99 -19.04 5.98
C GLN A 73 7.99 -18.53 7.02
N GLU A 74 8.19 -18.82 8.30
CA GLU A 74 7.28 -18.35 9.36
C GLU A 74 7.29 -16.83 9.48
N ASN A 75 8.48 -16.24 9.54
CA ASN A 75 8.65 -14.80 9.57
C ASN A 75 8.03 -14.12 8.32
N ALA A 76 8.27 -14.71 7.14
CA ALA A 76 7.71 -14.19 5.88
C ALA A 76 6.18 -14.26 5.86
N ILE A 77 5.58 -15.40 6.29
CA ILE A 77 4.12 -15.56 6.36
C ILE A 77 3.51 -14.53 7.33
N ASN A 78 4.10 -14.35 8.51
CA ASN A 78 3.61 -13.39 9.49
C ASN A 78 3.71 -11.94 8.97
N GLY A 79 4.84 -11.57 8.37
CA GLY A 79 5.04 -10.24 7.82
C GLY A 79 4.15 -9.95 6.62
N ILE A 80 3.95 -10.91 5.71
CA ILE A 80 3.04 -10.80 4.56
C ILE A 80 1.59 -10.70 5.05
N THR A 81 1.17 -11.55 5.99
CA THR A 81 -0.18 -11.50 6.58
C THR A 81 -0.47 -10.15 7.20
N ALA A 82 0.43 -9.63 8.04
CA ALA A 82 0.30 -8.30 8.63
C ALA A 82 0.37 -7.20 7.55
N GLY A 83 1.18 -7.40 6.52
CA GLY A 83 1.41 -6.46 5.43
C GLY A 83 0.19 -6.19 4.57
N ILE A 84 -0.57 -7.25 4.24
CA ILE A 84 -1.73 -7.13 3.35
C ILE A 84 -3.07 -7.14 4.11
N PHE A 85 -3.25 -7.96 5.15
CA PHE A 85 -4.53 -8.08 5.82
C PHE A 85 -4.68 -7.13 7.01
N GLY A 86 -3.59 -6.61 7.56
CA GLY A 86 -3.62 -5.54 8.55
C GLY A 86 -4.37 -4.31 8.02
N ALA A 87 -5.20 -3.69 8.87
CA ALA A 87 -6.11 -2.60 8.48
C ALA A 87 -7.03 -2.96 7.29
N THR A 88 -7.38 -4.23 7.14
CA THR A 88 -8.24 -4.75 6.05
C THR A 88 -7.66 -4.45 4.66
N GLY A 89 -6.32 -4.41 4.53
CA GLY A 89 -5.62 -4.06 3.28
C GLY A 89 -5.75 -2.60 2.87
N GLN A 90 -6.35 -1.76 3.68
CA GLN A 90 -6.56 -0.33 3.43
C GLN A 90 -5.34 0.49 3.88
N SER A 91 -4.21 0.22 3.26
CA SER A 91 -2.94 0.89 3.54
C SER A 91 -2.19 1.13 2.23
N CYS A 92 -1.66 2.33 2.07
CA CYS A 92 -0.84 2.70 0.90
C CYS A 92 0.39 1.80 0.71
N ILE A 93 0.96 1.28 1.81
CA ILE A 93 2.09 0.34 1.80
C ILE A 93 1.65 -1.14 1.87
N ALA A 94 0.38 -1.47 1.60
CA ALA A 94 -0.06 -2.86 1.61
C ALA A 94 0.74 -3.71 0.62
N GLY A 95 1.37 -4.79 1.08
CA GLY A 95 2.13 -5.73 0.25
C GLY A 95 1.21 -6.62 -0.58
N SER A 96 0.59 -6.06 -1.61
CA SER A 96 -0.52 -6.65 -2.34
C SER A 96 -0.13 -7.48 -3.57
N ARG A 97 1.16 -7.46 -3.97
CA ARG A 97 1.75 -8.35 -4.98
C ARG A 97 2.81 -9.22 -4.33
N LEU A 98 2.61 -10.52 -4.29
CA LEU A 98 3.56 -11.47 -3.70
C LEU A 98 4.20 -12.32 -4.79
N TYR A 99 5.52 -12.32 -4.81
CA TYR A 99 6.34 -13.15 -5.68
C TYR A 99 7.04 -14.21 -4.83
N ILE A 100 6.82 -15.48 -5.14
CA ILE A 100 7.41 -16.61 -4.41
C ILE A 100 8.32 -17.39 -5.36
N GLN A 101 9.55 -17.67 -4.93
CA GLN A 101 10.48 -18.47 -5.71
C GLN A 101 9.91 -19.86 -5.97
N ASN A 102 10.01 -20.33 -7.21
CA ASN A 102 9.32 -21.51 -7.72
C ASN A 102 9.59 -22.77 -6.88
N SER A 103 10.84 -22.95 -6.40
CA SER A 103 11.25 -24.12 -5.59
C SER A 103 10.46 -24.29 -4.28
N VAL A 104 9.90 -23.20 -3.71
CA VAL A 104 9.15 -23.23 -2.45
C VAL A 104 7.68 -22.79 -2.61
N TYR A 105 7.24 -22.55 -3.84
CA TYR A 105 5.96 -21.89 -4.12
C TYR A 105 4.76 -22.62 -3.53
N GLU A 106 4.57 -23.89 -3.85
CA GLU A 106 3.37 -24.64 -3.45
C GLU A 106 3.28 -24.81 -1.94
N GLU A 107 4.42 -25.12 -1.29
CA GLU A 107 4.46 -25.26 0.16
C GLU A 107 4.17 -23.95 0.86
N PHE A 108 4.83 -22.87 0.43
CA PHE A 108 4.67 -21.55 1.01
C PHE A 108 3.24 -21.01 0.82
N LEU A 109 2.69 -21.11 -0.39
CA LEU A 109 1.34 -20.66 -0.70
C LEU A 109 0.29 -21.39 0.13
N ASN A 110 0.42 -22.72 0.29
CA ASN A 110 -0.47 -23.51 1.13
C ASN A 110 -0.44 -23.07 2.60
N LYS A 111 0.75 -22.81 3.16
CA LYS A 111 0.92 -22.31 4.53
C LYS A 111 0.30 -20.92 4.70
N LEU A 112 0.55 -20.02 3.76
CA LEU A 112 0.01 -18.66 3.78
C LEU A 112 -1.52 -18.66 3.67
N THR A 113 -2.08 -19.49 2.78
CA THR A 113 -3.53 -19.64 2.63
C THR A 113 -4.18 -20.11 3.93
N LYS A 114 -3.63 -21.14 4.56
CA LYS A 114 -4.11 -21.63 5.87
C LYS A 114 -4.01 -20.57 6.97
N ARG A 115 -3.01 -19.70 6.95
CA ARG A 115 -2.89 -18.56 7.91
C ARG A 115 -3.94 -17.49 7.62
N ALA A 116 -4.18 -17.17 6.35
CA ALA A 116 -5.19 -16.20 5.94
C ALA A 116 -6.62 -16.63 6.32
N GLU A 117 -6.96 -17.90 6.12
CA GLU A 117 -8.28 -18.46 6.47
C GLU A 117 -8.57 -18.44 8.00
N LYS A 118 -7.54 -18.40 8.83
CA LYS A 118 -7.68 -18.34 10.29
C LYS A 118 -7.89 -16.92 10.83
N ILE A 119 -7.79 -15.89 10.00
CA ILE A 119 -7.98 -14.51 10.43
C ILE A 119 -9.43 -14.30 10.87
N LYS A 120 -9.61 -13.90 12.13
CA LYS A 120 -10.93 -13.64 12.69
C LYS A 120 -11.48 -12.30 12.19
N ILE A 121 -12.55 -12.38 11.41
CA ILE A 121 -13.28 -11.21 10.93
C ILE A 121 -14.37 -10.88 11.95
N GLY A 122 -14.48 -9.62 12.34
CA GLY A 122 -15.46 -9.24 13.36
C GLY A 122 -15.66 -7.74 13.49
N ALA A 123 -16.49 -7.37 14.47
CA ALA A 123 -16.70 -5.97 14.80
C ALA A 123 -15.39 -5.34 15.36
N PRO A 124 -15.05 -4.09 14.97
CA PRO A 124 -13.77 -3.47 15.35
C PRO A 124 -13.56 -3.32 16.87
N MET A 125 -14.62 -3.33 17.66
CA MET A 125 -14.55 -3.21 19.12
C MET A 125 -14.43 -4.54 19.85
N ASP A 126 -14.57 -5.66 19.16
CA ASP A 126 -14.45 -6.98 19.77
C ASP A 126 -12.95 -7.33 19.91
N ALA A 127 -12.55 -7.75 21.11
CA ALA A 127 -11.15 -8.04 21.44
C ALA A 127 -10.51 -9.15 20.59
N ASP A 128 -11.32 -10.09 20.11
CA ASP A 128 -10.88 -11.21 19.29
C ASP A 128 -10.81 -10.90 17.78
N THR A 129 -11.26 -9.72 17.36
CA THR A 129 -11.25 -9.34 15.95
C THR A 129 -9.83 -9.03 15.46
N GLU A 130 -9.37 -9.74 14.44
CA GLU A 130 -8.09 -9.45 13.76
C GLU A 130 -8.30 -8.56 12.52
N MET A 131 -9.47 -8.60 11.88
CA MET A 131 -9.77 -7.82 10.70
C MET A 131 -11.22 -7.32 10.70
N GLY A 132 -11.38 -6.01 10.56
CA GLY A 132 -12.68 -5.32 10.51
C GLY A 132 -13.23 -5.16 9.07
N PRO A 133 -14.23 -4.28 8.88
CA PRO A 133 -14.84 -4.03 7.58
C PRO A 133 -14.00 -3.07 6.72
N LEU A 134 -14.32 -3.02 5.43
CA LEU A 134 -13.93 -1.95 4.52
C LEU A 134 -14.62 -0.64 4.91
N SER A 135 -14.03 0.50 4.54
CA SER A 135 -14.51 1.82 4.94
C SER A 135 -15.81 2.26 4.23
N ASN A 136 -16.08 1.78 3.01
CA ASN A 136 -17.25 2.19 2.25
C ASN A 136 -17.70 1.14 1.21
N PHE A 137 -18.93 1.31 0.73
CA PHE A 137 -19.55 0.40 -0.25
C PHE A 137 -18.87 0.44 -1.62
N LYS A 138 -18.49 1.62 -2.11
CA LYS A 138 -17.83 1.78 -3.40
C LYS A 138 -16.51 0.98 -3.47
N GLN A 139 -15.79 0.94 -2.34
CA GLN A 139 -14.56 0.16 -2.23
C GLN A 139 -14.84 -1.34 -2.35
N LEU A 140 -15.89 -1.81 -1.68
CA LEU A 140 -16.33 -3.21 -1.76
C LEU A 140 -16.68 -3.60 -3.21
N GLU A 141 -17.47 -2.80 -3.92
CA GLU A 141 -17.82 -3.05 -5.32
C GLU A 141 -16.59 -3.06 -6.23
N THR A 142 -15.64 -2.15 -6.00
CA THR A 142 -14.39 -2.10 -6.76
C THR A 142 -13.58 -3.39 -6.58
N ILE A 143 -13.49 -3.90 -5.36
CA ILE A 143 -12.80 -5.17 -5.07
C ILE A 143 -13.48 -6.33 -5.79
N GLU A 144 -14.80 -6.47 -5.65
CA GLU A 144 -15.57 -7.55 -6.30
C GLU A 144 -15.43 -7.53 -7.82
N LYS A 145 -15.52 -6.35 -8.42
CA LYS A 145 -15.35 -6.16 -9.86
C LYS A 145 -13.97 -6.63 -10.33
N ASN A 146 -12.89 -6.19 -9.64
CA ASN A 146 -11.54 -6.56 -10.04
C ASN A 146 -11.26 -8.04 -9.83
N ILE A 147 -11.76 -8.64 -8.75
CA ILE A 147 -11.64 -10.11 -8.54
C ILE A 147 -12.33 -10.87 -9.67
N LYS A 148 -13.58 -10.48 -9.99
CA LYS A 148 -14.30 -11.10 -11.09
C LYS A 148 -13.53 -11.02 -12.41
N LEU A 149 -13.06 -9.84 -12.79
CA LEU A 149 -12.27 -9.62 -14.00
C LEU A 149 -10.97 -10.46 -14.01
N THR A 150 -10.31 -10.57 -12.85
CA THR A 150 -9.09 -11.39 -12.72
C THR A 150 -9.39 -12.87 -12.92
N VAL A 151 -10.48 -13.38 -12.34
CA VAL A 151 -10.91 -14.78 -12.52
C VAL A 151 -11.31 -15.05 -13.96
N ASP A 152 -12.08 -14.13 -14.58
CA ASP A 152 -12.48 -14.24 -16.01
C ASP A 152 -11.24 -14.28 -16.94
N GLN A 153 -10.10 -13.73 -16.51
CA GLN A 153 -8.82 -13.72 -17.25
C GLN A 153 -7.83 -14.82 -16.80
N GLY A 154 -8.29 -15.79 -16.01
CA GLY A 154 -7.50 -16.98 -15.64
C GLY A 154 -6.92 -16.99 -14.23
N GLY A 155 -7.12 -15.94 -13.43
CA GLY A 155 -6.71 -15.93 -12.02
C GLY A 155 -7.47 -16.97 -11.19
N LYS A 156 -6.78 -17.62 -10.24
CA LYS A 156 -7.32 -18.71 -9.43
C LYS A 156 -7.42 -18.32 -7.97
N ILE A 157 -8.63 -18.26 -7.43
CA ILE A 157 -8.85 -17.96 -6.02
C ILE A 157 -8.38 -19.14 -5.17
N LYS A 158 -7.49 -18.88 -4.21
CA LYS A 158 -7.00 -19.86 -3.23
C LYS A 158 -7.81 -19.80 -1.92
N CYS A 159 -8.24 -18.62 -1.49
CA CYS A 159 -9.19 -18.41 -0.39
C CYS A 159 -9.91 -17.07 -0.56
N GLY A 160 -11.02 -16.89 0.13
CA GLY A 160 -11.83 -15.67 0.11
C GLY A 160 -12.59 -15.45 -1.21
N GLY A 161 -12.50 -14.27 -1.77
CA GLY A 161 -13.03 -13.91 -3.08
C GLY A 161 -14.51 -13.55 -3.14
N LYS A 162 -15.25 -13.65 -2.04
CA LYS A 162 -16.68 -13.31 -1.95
C LYS A 162 -16.96 -12.56 -0.65
N ARG A 163 -17.99 -11.72 -0.64
CA ARG A 163 -18.44 -11.02 0.59
C ARG A 163 -18.60 -12.00 1.74
N HIS A 164 -18.20 -11.56 2.92
CA HIS A 164 -18.40 -12.32 4.15
C HIS A 164 -19.79 -12.03 4.73
N SER A 165 -20.53 -13.08 5.09
CA SER A 165 -21.89 -12.96 5.65
C SER A 165 -21.91 -12.70 7.17
N PHE A 166 -20.83 -12.15 7.73
CA PHE A 166 -20.70 -11.93 9.17
C PHE A 166 -21.82 -11.05 9.75
N SER A 167 -22.25 -10.03 9.00
CA SER A 167 -23.31 -9.12 9.41
C SER A 167 -24.01 -8.53 8.20
N ASN A 168 -25.34 -8.30 8.33
CA ASN A 168 -26.11 -7.52 7.36
C ASN A 168 -25.76 -6.02 7.38
N LYS A 169 -24.93 -5.62 8.35
CA LYS A 169 -24.42 -4.25 8.52
C LYS A 169 -22.91 -4.26 8.40
N GLY A 170 -22.37 -3.38 7.56
CA GLY A 170 -20.93 -3.25 7.32
C GLY A 170 -20.44 -3.97 6.06
N TYR A 171 -19.26 -3.57 5.61
CA TYR A 171 -18.69 -3.99 4.32
C TYR A 171 -17.59 -5.01 4.55
N TYR A 172 -17.93 -6.17 5.10
CA TYR A 172 -16.97 -7.21 5.43
C TYR A 172 -16.54 -7.99 4.20
N PHE A 173 -15.24 -8.10 4.01
CA PHE A 173 -14.64 -8.87 2.93
C PHE A 173 -13.51 -9.74 3.49
N PRO A 174 -13.47 -11.05 3.20
CA PRO A 174 -12.47 -11.94 3.79
C PRO A 174 -11.08 -11.71 3.19
N PRO A 175 -10.01 -12.12 3.90
CA PRO A 175 -8.70 -12.30 3.30
C PRO A 175 -8.82 -13.08 2.01
N THR A 176 -8.31 -12.49 0.94
CA THR A 176 -8.44 -13.09 -0.39
C THR A 176 -7.06 -13.25 -1.00
N ILE A 177 -6.74 -14.48 -1.44
CA ILE A 177 -5.50 -14.81 -2.13
C ILE A 177 -5.85 -15.30 -3.52
N ILE A 178 -5.25 -14.71 -4.54
CA ILE A 178 -5.46 -15.06 -5.95
C ILE A 178 -4.12 -15.38 -6.57
N GLU A 179 -3.99 -16.60 -7.09
CA GLU A 179 -2.87 -16.99 -7.91
C GLU A 179 -3.03 -16.40 -9.31
N CYS A 180 -2.01 -15.70 -9.76
CA CYS A 180 -1.96 -14.99 -11.03
C CYS A 180 -0.80 -15.50 -11.87
N ASP A 181 -1.06 -15.85 -13.13
CA ASP A 181 0.00 -16.32 -14.04
C ASP A 181 0.87 -15.16 -14.56
N ASN A 182 0.36 -13.92 -14.48
CA ASN A 182 1.09 -12.71 -14.86
C ASN A 182 0.64 -11.50 -14.00
N HIS A 183 1.45 -10.43 -14.05
CA HIS A 183 1.23 -9.21 -13.28
C HIS A 183 0.28 -8.18 -13.91
N ASN A 184 -0.22 -8.44 -15.13
CA ASN A 184 -1.17 -7.57 -15.84
C ASN A 184 -2.63 -7.88 -15.49
N LEU A 185 -2.88 -8.89 -14.66
CA LEU A 185 -4.23 -9.18 -14.19
C LEU A 185 -4.75 -8.06 -13.27
N PRO A 186 -6.03 -7.69 -13.35
CA PRO A 186 -6.57 -6.53 -12.66
C PRO A 186 -6.26 -6.44 -11.16
N THR A 187 -6.26 -7.56 -10.43
CA THR A 187 -5.91 -7.56 -9.01
C THR A 187 -4.40 -7.45 -8.75
N ALA A 188 -3.54 -7.76 -9.73
CA ALA A 188 -2.09 -7.60 -9.62
C ALA A 188 -1.63 -6.21 -10.08
N GLU A 189 -2.36 -5.57 -11.00
CA GLU A 189 -2.02 -4.26 -11.57
C GLU A 189 -2.56 -3.10 -10.74
N ASN A 190 -3.87 -3.13 -10.38
CA ASN A 190 -4.57 -2.02 -9.78
C ASN A 190 -4.46 -2.02 -8.25
N GLU A 191 -4.35 -0.83 -7.64
CA GLU A 191 -4.51 -0.66 -6.20
C GLU A 191 -5.98 -0.88 -5.82
N LEU A 192 -6.27 -1.95 -5.07
CA LEU A 192 -7.63 -2.27 -4.64
C LEU A 192 -7.99 -1.67 -3.28
N PHE A 193 -7.00 -1.29 -2.48
CA PHE A 193 -7.17 -0.77 -1.13
C PHE A 193 -8.09 -1.66 -0.27
N GLY A 194 -7.80 -2.96 -0.27
CA GLY A 194 -8.58 -4.00 0.40
C GLY A 194 -7.79 -5.29 0.61
N PRO A 195 -8.37 -6.29 1.28
CA PRO A 195 -7.67 -7.49 1.74
C PRO A 195 -7.46 -8.52 0.62
N VAL A 196 -6.83 -8.11 -0.48
CA VAL A 196 -6.62 -8.93 -1.68
C VAL A 196 -5.14 -9.00 -2.02
N LEU A 197 -4.60 -10.21 -2.05
CA LEU A 197 -3.23 -10.55 -2.38
C LEU A 197 -3.16 -11.28 -3.72
N SER A 198 -2.44 -10.74 -4.67
CA SER A 198 -2.10 -11.42 -5.92
C SER A 198 -0.75 -12.12 -5.76
N VAL A 199 -0.69 -13.42 -6.09
CA VAL A 199 0.49 -14.26 -5.89
C VAL A 199 0.99 -14.79 -7.23
N MET A 200 2.30 -14.68 -7.46
CA MET A 200 2.98 -15.05 -8.70
C MET A 200 4.27 -15.81 -8.40
N LYS A 201 4.73 -16.59 -9.39
CA LYS A 201 6.00 -17.32 -9.32
C LYS A 201 7.13 -16.51 -9.94
N PHE A 202 8.35 -16.77 -9.47
CA PHE A 202 9.58 -16.36 -10.13
C PHE A 202 10.66 -17.45 -10.00
N ASN A 203 11.65 -17.44 -10.89
CA ASN A 203 12.74 -18.41 -10.89
C ASN A 203 14.08 -17.78 -10.52
N THR A 204 14.38 -16.59 -11.01
CA THR A 204 15.68 -15.92 -10.82
C THR A 204 15.54 -14.56 -10.14
N GLU A 205 16.65 -14.10 -9.56
CA GLU A 205 16.73 -12.78 -8.92
C GLU A 205 16.43 -11.66 -9.93
N ASP A 206 16.99 -11.73 -11.13
CA ASP A 206 16.78 -10.71 -12.16
C ASP A 206 15.31 -10.67 -12.62
N GLU A 207 14.68 -11.83 -12.79
CA GLU A 207 13.26 -11.93 -13.13
C GLU A 207 12.36 -11.27 -12.08
N VAL A 208 12.62 -11.52 -10.79
CA VAL A 208 11.78 -10.94 -9.74
C VAL A 208 12.01 -9.43 -9.60
N ILE A 209 13.23 -8.94 -9.80
CA ILE A 209 13.53 -7.50 -9.82
C ILE A 209 12.75 -6.81 -10.95
N GLU A 210 12.76 -7.37 -12.15
CA GLU A 210 12.01 -6.85 -13.29
C GLU A 210 10.50 -6.79 -12.97
N LYS A 211 9.92 -7.92 -12.56
CA LYS A 211 8.49 -8.02 -12.19
C LYS A 211 8.08 -7.08 -11.06
N MET A 212 8.90 -6.94 -10.03
CA MET A 212 8.63 -6.03 -8.92
C MET A 212 8.60 -4.57 -9.37
N ASN A 213 9.46 -4.20 -10.31
CA ASN A 213 9.57 -2.85 -10.85
C ASN A 213 8.50 -2.51 -11.89
N ASP A 214 7.89 -3.52 -12.50
CA ASP A 214 6.86 -3.36 -13.54
C ASP A 214 5.50 -3.06 -12.94
N ASN A 215 5.34 -1.80 -12.56
CA ASN A 215 4.10 -1.19 -12.11
C ASN A 215 4.25 0.33 -12.10
N GLN A 216 3.14 1.04 -12.24
CA GLN A 216 3.11 2.51 -12.19
C GLN A 216 3.44 3.09 -10.82
N TYR A 217 3.25 2.32 -9.74
CA TYR A 217 3.53 2.74 -8.37
C TYR A 217 4.96 2.42 -7.93
N GLY A 218 5.41 3.08 -6.85
CA GLY A 218 6.71 2.86 -6.25
C GLY A 218 6.78 3.39 -4.82
N LEU A 219 5.83 2.99 -3.94
CA LEU A 219 5.82 3.43 -2.55
C LEU A 219 6.69 2.53 -1.68
N SER A 220 6.32 1.27 -1.56
CA SER A 220 7.09 0.33 -0.73
C SER A 220 7.33 -1.02 -1.43
N SER A 221 8.23 -1.82 -0.87
CA SER A 221 8.52 -3.18 -1.28
C SER A 221 9.01 -4.01 -0.10
N GLY A 222 8.98 -5.35 -0.23
CA GLY A 222 9.47 -6.28 0.79
C GLY A 222 10.32 -7.40 0.19
N ILE A 223 11.32 -7.86 0.95
CA ILE A 223 12.21 -8.94 0.53
C ILE A 223 12.43 -9.86 1.72
N TYR A 224 12.23 -11.15 1.52
CA TYR A 224 12.52 -12.19 2.50
C TYR A 224 13.59 -13.15 1.97
N THR A 225 14.74 -13.17 2.60
CA THR A 225 15.91 -14.02 2.29
C THR A 225 16.84 -14.10 3.51
N LYS A 226 17.56 -15.20 3.70
CA LYS A 226 18.65 -15.28 4.70
C LYS A 226 19.96 -14.71 4.20
N ASP A 227 20.12 -14.57 2.88
CA ASP A 227 21.31 -13.96 2.26
C ASP A 227 21.22 -12.43 2.35
N LEU A 228 21.96 -11.83 3.28
CA LEU A 228 22.00 -10.38 3.45
C LEU A 228 22.53 -9.66 2.20
N ALA A 229 23.50 -10.24 1.51
CA ALA A 229 24.04 -9.63 0.28
C ALA A 229 22.96 -9.56 -0.82
N ARG A 230 22.16 -10.62 -1.00
CA ARG A 230 20.98 -10.63 -1.86
C ARG A 230 19.97 -9.59 -1.41
N GLY A 231 19.61 -9.56 -0.13
CA GLY A 231 18.68 -8.60 0.43
C GLY A 231 19.05 -7.15 0.11
N LEU A 232 20.33 -6.79 0.29
CA LEU A 232 20.85 -5.45 -0.03
C LEU A 232 20.93 -5.19 -1.54
N ARG A 233 21.32 -6.16 -2.34
CA ARG A 233 21.42 -6.04 -3.81
C ARG A 233 20.05 -5.82 -4.43
N VAL A 234 19.08 -6.67 -4.07
CA VAL A 234 17.70 -6.56 -4.56
C VAL A 234 17.05 -5.26 -4.07
N SER A 235 17.24 -4.87 -2.79
CA SER A 235 16.67 -3.63 -2.28
C SER A 235 17.14 -2.39 -3.03
N LYS A 236 18.40 -2.35 -3.48
CA LYS A 236 18.94 -1.25 -4.30
C LYS A 236 18.39 -1.24 -5.73
N ALA A 237 18.01 -2.40 -6.26
CA ALA A 237 17.49 -2.54 -7.61
C ALA A 237 16.00 -2.25 -7.72
N ILE A 238 15.25 -2.34 -6.61
CA ILE A 238 13.81 -2.07 -6.59
C ILE A 238 13.54 -0.56 -6.61
N ARG A 239 12.66 -0.15 -7.52
CA ARG A 239 12.21 1.24 -7.70
C ARG A 239 11.03 1.54 -6.78
N ALA A 240 11.30 1.66 -5.48
CA ALA A 240 10.35 2.05 -4.44
C ALA A 240 11.01 3.03 -3.46
N GLY A 241 10.21 3.86 -2.82
CA GLY A 241 10.72 4.81 -1.82
C GLY A 241 11.16 4.12 -0.53
N ILE A 242 10.59 2.95 -0.22
CA ILE A 242 10.90 2.16 0.98
C ILE A 242 11.05 0.70 0.60
N THR A 243 12.10 0.04 1.07
CA THR A 243 12.26 -1.41 0.96
C THR A 243 12.50 -2.04 2.32
N PHE A 244 11.63 -2.98 2.68
CA PHE A 244 11.75 -3.76 3.90
C PHE A 244 12.51 -5.07 3.62
N VAL A 245 13.45 -5.43 4.48
CA VAL A 245 14.18 -6.71 4.39
C VAL A 245 13.92 -7.55 5.64
N ASN A 246 13.37 -8.75 5.44
CA ASN A 246 12.97 -9.69 6.49
C ASN A 246 11.97 -9.13 7.53
N THR A 247 11.26 -8.08 7.17
CA THR A 247 10.19 -7.46 7.94
C THR A 247 9.20 -6.80 6.99
N TYR A 248 8.05 -6.34 7.50
CA TYR A 248 7.13 -5.50 6.73
C TYR A 248 6.35 -4.56 7.64
N ARG A 249 6.02 -3.34 7.16
CA ARG A 249 5.30 -2.28 7.87
C ARG A 249 6.01 -1.71 9.11
N LEU A 250 7.27 -2.02 9.33
CA LEU A 250 8.05 -1.43 10.42
C LEU A 250 8.55 -0.05 9.99
N ILE A 251 7.78 0.99 10.32
CA ILE A 251 8.09 2.39 9.97
C ILE A 251 8.71 3.08 11.17
N SER A 252 9.78 3.86 10.92
CA SER A 252 10.41 4.70 11.93
C SER A 252 10.12 6.18 11.63
N PRO A 253 9.69 6.97 12.64
CA PRO A 253 9.55 8.43 12.48
C PRO A 253 10.86 9.15 12.11
N SER A 254 12.00 8.51 12.35
CA SER A 254 13.34 9.04 12.04
C SER A 254 13.81 8.74 10.61
N ALA A 255 13.09 7.90 9.87
CA ALA A 255 13.41 7.57 8.49
C ALA A 255 12.45 8.29 7.52
N PRO A 256 12.96 8.86 6.40
CA PRO A 256 12.11 9.48 5.40
C PRO A 256 11.08 8.48 4.85
N PHE A 257 9.84 8.92 4.76
CA PHE A 257 8.73 8.17 4.19
C PHE A 257 8.25 8.85 2.90
N GLY A 258 7.99 8.10 1.84
CA GLY A 258 7.39 8.62 0.62
C GLY A 258 7.79 7.82 -0.62
N GLY A 259 6.94 7.93 -1.64
CA GLY A 259 7.03 7.18 -2.87
C GLY A 259 7.87 7.83 -3.97
N ILE A 260 7.84 7.15 -5.11
CA ILE A 260 8.29 7.61 -6.43
C ILE A 260 7.23 7.20 -7.46
N LYS A 261 7.36 7.58 -8.70
CA LYS A 261 6.39 7.33 -9.78
C LYS A 261 5.00 7.87 -9.39
N ASP A 262 3.91 7.13 -9.67
CA ASP A 262 2.55 7.51 -9.32
C ASP A 262 2.21 7.37 -7.82
N SER A 263 3.19 6.96 -7.00
CA SER A 263 3.06 7.01 -5.54
C SER A 263 3.39 8.38 -4.94
N GLY A 264 3.74 9.35 -5.77
CA GLY A 264 3.90 10.75 -5.38
C GLY A 264 5.34 11.22 -5.29
N TYR A 265 5.52 12.39 -4.68
CA TYR A 265 6.80 13.06 -4.49
C TYR A 265 6.78 13.92 -3.23
N GLY A 266 7.96 14.33 -2.77
CA GLY A 266 8.18 14.84 -1.42
C GLY A 266 8.48 13.69 -0.46
N LYS A 267 8.85 14.03 0.77
CA LYS A 267 9.09 13.04 1.84
C LYS A 267 8.48 13.54 3.14
N GLU A 268 7.84 12.63 3.85
CA GLU A 268 7.39 12.82 5.23
C GLU A 268 8.35 12.13 6.20
N ALA A 269 8.29 12.49 7.46
CA ALA A 269 9.16 11.96 8.52
C ALA A 269 10.67 12.16 8.24
N GLY A 270 11.51 11.77 9.19
CA GLY A 270 12.95 12.01 9.13
C GLY A 270 13.31 13.50 9.18
N ILE A 271 14.61 13.79 9.31
CA ILE A 271 15.10 15.17 9.35
C ILE A 271 14.94 15.90 8.00
N ASP A 272 14.94 15.17 6.92
CA ASP A 272 14.81 15.73 5.57
C ASP A 272 13.46 16.38 5.31
N SER A 273 12.39 15.94 6.01
CA SER A 273 11.06 16.55 5.88
C SER A 273 11.02 18.02 6.33
N ILE A 274 11.97 18.46 7.16
CA ILE A 274 12.09 19.89 7.56
C ILE A 274 12.32 20.76 6.33
N LYS A 275 13.06 20.27 5.34
CA LYS A 275 13.36 21.01 4.08
C LYS A 275 12.08 21.32 3.29
N ASP A 276 11.07 20.44 3.39
CA ASP A 276 9.79 20.62 2.71
C ASP A 276 8.92 21.74 3.34
N TYR A 277 9.23 22.15 4.57
CA TYR A 277 8.50 23.20 5.32
C TYR A 277 9.35 24.42 5.65
N THR A 278 10.53 24.52 5.07
CA THR A 278 11.44 25.64 5.26
C THR A 278 11.97 26.16 3.92
N ARG A 279 12.36 27.43 3.90
CA ARG A 279 12.95 28.07 2.70
C ARG A 279 14.36 28.56 2.99
N VAL A 280 15.26 28.33 2.05
CA VAL A 280 16.62 28.88 2.09
C VAL A 280 16.56 30.35 1.68
N LYS A 281 17.16 31.22 2.50
CA LYS A 281 17.33 32.63 2.19
C LYS A 281 18.82 32.96 2.17
N THR A 282 19.28 33.60 1.11
CA THR A 282 20.62 34.16 1.02
C THR A 282 20.59 35.64 1.44
N THR A 283 21.55 36.02 2.29
CA THR A 283 21.69 37.39 2.79
C THR A 283 23.10 37.88 2.39
#